data_d72313c7b54cc11d4f3802912fd04ab8
#
_entry.id   d72313c7b54cc11d4f3802912fd04ab8
#
_cell.length_a   1.000
_cell.length_b   1.000
_cell.length_c   1.000
_cell.angle_alpha   90.00
_cell.angle_beta   90.00
_cell.angle_gamma   90.00
#
_symmetry.space_group_name_H-M   'P 1'
#
loop_
_entity.id
_entity.type
_entity.pdbx_description
1 polymer ?
#
loop_
_entity_poly.entity_id
_entity_poly.type
_entity_poly.pdbx_seq_one_letter_code
_entity_poly.pdbx_strand_id
1 'polypeptide(L)'
;MGTMKKDEAPSLFAAFADRPLADRLRPSALAEIVGQDHLLGEDGPIRRMADSGKLTSFVLWGPPGCGKTTLARILATRTSMHFVALSAVFSGMADLRKAFDEAAKRREYGEGTLLFVDEIHRFNRAQQDGFLPYVENGTVTLVGATTENPSFELNSALLSRCKVFVMHALDAAALDSIIERAESLLQRKLPLTPEARATLVDLADGDGRYLINLMESVFDLCRPDDVLDTEALLKIVQQRAPVYDKDREGHYNLISALHKSLRGSDTDAALYWAARMLQGGEDPLYLLRRLTRFAMEDISLADPAALQMAIAAWDTYERLGSPEGELAIAELVIYLGCAPKSNSAYTAWGAAQKAAREHGSLMPPAHILNAPTRLMKELGYGKDYAYDHDAPDAFSGQNYFPDKMPRRQFYKPPERGFEREINKRLAYWDKLRRQRAEEDSCLLYTSPSPRDGLLSR
;
A
#
# COMPACT_ATOMS: atom_id res chain seq x y z
N MET A 1 52.69 -20.74 20.04
CA MET A 1 51.96 -20.45 21.30
C MET A 1 50.59 -19.88 20.88
N GLY A 2 49.61 -20.76 20.84
CA GLY A 2 48.27 -20.39 20.41
C GLY A 2 47.46 -19.91 21.60
N THR A 3 46.88 -18.75 21.53
CA THR A 3 45.90 -18.26 22.49
C THR A 3 44.52 -18.83 22.10
N MET A 4 44.07 -19.81 22.89
CA MET A 4 42.72 -20.30 22.90
C MET A 4 41.78 -19.15 23.26
N LYS A 5 40.81 -18.84 22.36
CA LYS A 5 39.65 -18.02 22.72
C LYS A 5 38.87 -18.80 23.77
N LYS A 6 38.67 -18.18 24.95
CA LYS A 6 37.71 -18.63 25.94
C LYS A 6 36.31 -18.52 25.35
N ASP A 7 35.65 -19.64 25.16
CA ASP A 7 34.19 -19.71 25.08
C ASP A 7 33.63 -19.17 26.42
N GLU A 8 33.03 -17.99 26.34
CA GLU A 8 32.23 -17.49 27.46
C GLU A 8 31.01 -18.39 27.59
N ALA A 9 30.97 -19.19 28.64
CA ALA A 9 29.79 -19.93 29.04
C ALA A 9 28.63 -18.92 29.23
N PRO A 10 27.41 -19.20 28.70
CA PRO A 10 26.28 -18.32 28.92
C PRO A 10 26.04 -18.13 30.41
N SER A 11 25.87 -16.88 30.86
CA SER A 11 25.64 -16.58 32.26
C SER A 11 24.41 -17.36 32.74
N LEU A 12 24.51 -17.93 33.97
CA LEU A 12 23.40 -18.66 34.60
C LEU A 12 22.07 -17.85 34.61
N PHE A 13 22.16 -16.53 34.58
CA PHE A 13 20.99 -15.62 34.51
C PHE A 13 20.38 -15.52 33.10
N ALA A 14 21.12 -15.81 32.02
CA ALA A 14 20.56 -15.83 30.66
C ALA A 14 19.70 -17.09 30.40
N ALA A 15 19.84 -18.12 31.19
CA ALA A 15 19.05 -19.36 31.09
C ALA A 15 17.65 -19.27 31.76
N PHE A 16 17.39 -18.24 32.54
CA PHE A 16 16.13 -18.07 33.30
C PHE A 16 15.23 -16.93 32.78
N ALA A 17 15.65 -16.17 31.78
CA ALA A 17 14.75 -15.23 31.12
C ALA A 17 13.85 -16.03 30.17
N ASP A 18 12.58 -16.20 30.50
CA ASP A 18 11.58 -16.76 29.60
C ASP A 18 11.53 -15.90 28.32
N ARG A 19 11.87 -16.52 27.19
CA ARG A 19 11.80 -15.82 25.90
C ARG A 19 10.36 -15.45 25.64
N PRO A 20 10.08 -14.24 25.10
CA PRO A 20 8.73 -13.82 24.72
C PRO A 20 8.04 -14.89 23.88
N LEU A 21 6.73 -15.06 24.05
CA LEU A 21 5.93 -16.06 23.35
C LEU A 21 6.07 -15.94 21.82
N ALA A 22 6.17 -14.71 21.32
CA ALA A 22 6.39 -14.43 19.90
C ALA A 22 7.70 -15.01 19.33
N ASP A 23 8.76 -15.10 20.15
CA ASP A 23 10.02 -15.73 19.72
C ASP A 23 9.95 -17.25 19.77
N ARG A 24 9.26 -17.80 20.80
CA ARG A 24 9.04 -19.24 20.97
C ARG A 24 8.13 -19.84 19.90
N LEU A 25 7.12 -19.08 19.44
CA LEU A 25 6.15 -19.48 18.41
C LEU A 25 6.64 -19.23 17.00
N ARG A 26 7.82 -18.63 16.82
CA ARG A 26 8.33 -18.31 15.49
C ARG A 26 8.48 -19.57 14.64
N PRO A 27 7.85 -19.63 13.44
CA PRO A 27 8.05 -20.74 12.51
C PRO A 27 9.50 -21.03 12.21
N SER A 28 9.85 -22.30 12.16
CA SER A 28 11.17 -22.83 11.82
C SER A 28 11.21 -23.44 10.41
N ALA A 29 10.07 -23.79 9.85
CA ALA A 29 9.92 -24.38 8.53
C ALA A 29 8.87 -23.63 7.70
N LEU A 30 8.98 -23.69 6.36
CA LEU A 30 8.03 -23.06 5.45
C LEU A 30 6.58 -23.57 5.65
N ALA A 31 6.42 -24.83 5.97
CA ALA A 31 5.11 -25.44 6.22
C ALA A 31 4.40 -24.92 7.48
N GLU A 32 5.14 -24.25 8.37
CA GLU A 32 4.59 -23.66 9.59
C GLU A 32 4.13 -22.21 9.38
N ILE A 33 4.41 -21.60 8.21
CA ILE A 33 3.92 -20.27 7.86
C ILE A 33 2.50 -20.44 7.33
N VAL A 34 1.55 -19.80 7.97
CA VAL A 34 0.12 -19.88 7.64
C VAL A 34 -0.35 -18.67 6.83
N GLY A 35 -1.43 -18.80 6.07
CA GLY A 35 -2.11 -17.72 5.37
C GLY A 35 -1.37 -17.18 4.12
N GLN A 36 -0.33 -17.87 3.62
CA GLN A 36 0.45 -17.43 2.45
C GLN A 36 0.56 -18.53 1.38
N ASP A 37 -0.49 -19.31 1.19
CA ASP A 37 -0.49 -20.49 0.28
C ASP A 37 -0.17 -20.13 -1.18
N HIS A 38 -0.57 -18.94 -1.63
CA HIS A 38 -0.28 -18.41 -2.97
C HIS A 38 1.23 -18.21 -3.23
N LEU A 39 2.05 -18.07 -2.17
CA LEU A 39 3.51 -17.93 -2.25
C LEU A 39 4.25 -19.20 -1.86
N LEU A 40 3.70 -19.96 -0.91
CA LEU A 40 4.37 -21.06 -0.20
C LEU A 40 3.75 -22.43 -0.45
N GLY A 41 2.57 -22.51 -1.10
CA GLY A 41 1.96 -23.77 -1.53
C GLY A 41 2.87 -24.54 -2.51
N GLU A 42 2.48 -25.74 -2.92
CA GLU A 42 3.29 -26.63 -3.79
C GLU A 42 3.75 -25.92 -5.07
N ASP A 43 2.88 -25.13 -5.68
CA ASP A 43 3.16 -24.34 -6.87
C ASP A 43 3.61 -22.90 -6.59
N GLY A 44 3.76 -22.54 -5.34
CA GLY A 44 4.10 -21.19 -4.91
C GLY A 44 5.49 -20.74 -5.41
N PRO A 45 5.61 -19.48 -5.90
CA PRO A 45 6.86 -18.99 -6.48
C PRO A 45 8.03 -18.95 -5.48
N ILE A 46 7.77 -18.64 -4.22
CA ILE A 46 8.81 -18.62 -3.16
C ILE A 46 9.19 -20.05 -2.79
N ARG A 47 8.22 -20.97 -2.74
CA ARG A 47 8.47 -22.39 -2.48
C ARG A 47 9.40 -22.97 -3.53
N ARG A 48 9.12 -22.74 -4.81
CA ARG A 48 9.96 -23.21 -5.92
C ARG A 48 11.40 -22.66 -5.87
N MET A 49 11.57 -21.36 -5.51
CA MET A 49 12.90 -20.78 -5.32
C MET A 49 13.66 -21.47 -4.18
N ALA A 50 12.98 -21.70 -3.05
CA ALA A 50 13.57 -22.37 -1.90
C ALA A 50 13.96 -23.83 -2.22
N ASP A 51 13.12 -24.55 -2.92
CA ASP A 51 13.35 -25.97 -3.29
C ASP A 51 14.46 -26.11 -4.36
N SER A 52 14.61 -25.13 -5.25
CA SER A 52 15.72 -25.09 -6.21
C SER A 52 17.07 -24.69 -5.60
N GLY A 53 17.09 -24.24 -4.36
CA GLY A 53 18.30 -23.70 -3.70
C GLY A 53 18.80 -22.37 -4.29
N LYS A 54 18.06 -21.77 -5.24
CA LYS A 54 18.42 -20.52 -5.92
C LYS A 54 17.46 -19.41 -5.58
N LEU A 55 17.83 -18.56 -4.64
CA LEU A 55 17.10 -17.34 -4.34
C LEU A 55 17.55 -16.21 -5.25
N THR A 56 16.58 -15.49 -5.83
CA THR A 56 16.79 -14.19 -6.48
C THR A 56 16.37 -13.09 -5.52
N SER A 57 16.86 -11.88 -5.68
CA SER A 57 16.43 -10.74 -4.86
C SER A 57 14.97 -10.42 -5.09
N PHE A 58 14.26 -10.09 -4.01
CA PHE A 58 12.84 -9.75 -4.04
C PHE A 58 12.43 -8.82 -2.89
N VAL A 59 11.23 -8.27 -3.01
CA VAL A 59 10.61 -7.43 -2.00
C VAL A 59 9.32 -8.11 -1.53
N LEU A 60 9.16 -8.25 -0.22
CA LEU A 60 7.94 -8.69 0.44
C LEU A 60 7.10 -7.45 0.80
N TRP A 61 5.97 -7.32 0.16
CA TRP A 61 5.02 -6.26 0.42
C TRP A 61 3.77 -6.80 1.11
N GLY A 62 3.43 -6.29 2.27
CA GLY A 62 2.23 -6.71 3.00
C GLY A 62 2.10 -6.08 4.36
N PRO A 63 0.96 -6.27 5.04
CA PRO A 63 0.66 -5.67 6.34
C PRO A 63 1.66 -6.14 7.43
N PRO A 64 1.70 -5.45 8.59
CA PRO A 64 2.48 -5.92 9.72
C PRO A 64 2.00 -7.30 10.18
N GLY A 65 2.86 -8.05 10.87
CA GLY A 65 2.52 -9.34 11.47
C GLY A 65 2.25 -10.52 10.51
N CYS A 66 2.26 -10.32 9.18
CA CYS A 66 2.01 -11.39 8.20
C CYS A 66 3.18 -12.37 7.97
N GLY A 67 4.32 -12.20 8.68
CA GLY A 67 5.43 -13.16 8.66
C GLY A 67 6.62 -12.81 7.76
N LYS A 68 6.77 -11.59 7.24
CA LYS A 68 7.87 -11.17 6.33
C LYS A 68 9.26 -11.53 6.84
N THR A 69 9.59 -11.12 8.06
CA THR A 69 10.91 -11.39 8.69
C THR A 69 11.14 -12.88 8.94
N THR A 70 10.08 -13.59 9.36
CA THR A 70 10.12 -15.03 9.61
C THR A 70 10.41 -15.79 8.32
N LEU A 71 9.71 -15.46 7.24
CA LEU A 71 9.92 -16.06 5.93
C LEU A 71 11.37 -15.87 5.45
N ALA A 72 11.91 -14.66 5.55
CA ALA A 72 13.28 -14.37 5.14
C ALA A 72 14.33 -15.23 5.91
N ARG A 73 14.14 -15.40 7.22
CA ARG A 73 15.03 -16.25 8.05
C ARG A 73 14.96 -17.72 7.64
N ILE A 74 13.78 -18.25 7.43
CA ILE A 74 13.60 -19.66 7.01
C ILE A 74 14.24 -19.88 5.64
N LEU A 75 14.07 -18.95 4.71
CA LEU A 75 14.68 -19.03 3.39
C LEU A 75 16.22 -19.03 3.45
N ALA A 76 16.82 -18.17 4.29
CA ALA A 76 18.26 -18.16 4.50
C ALA A 76 18.77 -19.50 5.02
N THR A 77 18.11 -20.07 6.03
CA THR A 77 18.48 -21.38 6.60
C THR A 77 18.34 -22.50 5.56
N ARG A 78 17.23 -22.50 4.81
CA ARG A 78 16.95 -23.55 3.82
C ARG A 78 17.92 -23.53 2.63
N THR A 79 18.45 -22.37 2.28
CA THR A 79 19.40 -22.18 1.18
C THR A 79 20.84 -22.08 1.63
N SER A 80 21.12 -22.37 2.91
CA SER A 80 22.47 -22.31 3.51
C SER A 80 23.17 -20.95 3.32
N MET A 81 22.37 -19.85 3.27
CA MET A 81 22.89 -18.49 3.19
C MET A 81 23.05 -17.88 4.58
N HIS A 82 24.09 -17.07 4.74
CA HIS A 82 24.25 -16.28 5.95
C HIS A 82 23.20 -15.19 6.03
N PHE A 83 22.41 -15.16 7.11
CA PHE A 83 21.34 -14.19 7.29
C PHE A 83 21.83 -12.92 7.98
N VAL A 84 21.73 -11.80 7.30
CA VAL A 84 22.02 -10.45 7.83
C VAL A 84 20.73 -9.65 7.83
N ALA A 85 20.33 -9.11 8.99
CA ALA A 85 19.14 -8.27 9.10
C ALA A 85 19.55 -6.82 9.39
N LEU A 86 18.98 -5.91 8.62
CA LEU A 86 19.05 -4.46 8.83
C LEU A 86 17.63 -3.89 8.94
N SER A 87 17.47 -2.87 9.78
CA SER A 87 16.26 -2.07 9.82
C SER A 87 16.54 -0.71 9.21
N ALA A 88 15.81 -0.34 8.17
CA ALA A 88 15.99 0.96 7.53
C ALA A 88 15.66 2.15 8.45
N VAL A 89 14.94 1.90 9.55
CA VAL A 89 14.65 2.90 10.58
C VAL A 89 15.88 3.26 11.42
N PHE A 90 16.74 2.25 11.72
CA PHE A 90 17.88 2.42 12.63
C PHE A 90 19.24 2.33 11.95
N SER A 91 19.28 1.88 10.69
CA SER A 91 20.54 1.64 9.97
C SER A 91 20.84 2.77 8.98
N GLY A 92 22.10 3.20 8.96
CA GLY A 92 22.62 4.22 8.04
C GLY A 92 23.49 3.66 6.92
N MET A 93 24.09 4.55 6.11
CA MET A 93 25.04 4.17 5.04
C MET A 93 26.26 3.42 5.57
N ALA A 94 26.70 3.68 6.80
CA ALA A 94 27.85 2.99 7.41
C ALA A 94 27.53 1.51 7.65
N ASP A 95 26.31 1.22 8.15
CA ASP A 95 25.86 -0.15 8.44
C ASP A 95 25.67 -0.95 7.14
N LEU A 96 25.13 -0.30 6.10
CA LEU A 96 25.02 -0.89 4.77
C LEU A 96 26.38 -1.26 4.19
N ARG A 97 27.35 -0.34 4.23
CA ARG A 97 28.73 -0.62 3.76
C ARG A 97 29.36 -1.78 4.51
N LYS A 98 29.24 -1.78 5.83
CA LYS A 98 29.74 -2.89 6.67
C LYS A 98 29.12 -4.22 6.26
N ALA A 99 27.80 -4.27 6.07
CA ALA A 99 27.10 -5.48 5.65
C ALA A 99 27.56 -5.96 4.26
N PHE A 100 27.80 -5.05 3.31
CA PHE A 100 28.30 -5.38 1.99
C PHE A 100 29.75 -5.88 2.01
N ASP A 101 30.62 -5.23 2.77
CA ASP A 101 32.03 -5.63 2.91
C ASP A 101 32.14 -7.03 3.55
N GLU A 102 31.34 -7.31 4.54
CA GLU A 102 31.25 -8.64 5.16
C GLU A 102 30.67 -9.69 4.21
N ALA A 103 29.66 -9.34 3.42
CA ALA A 103 29.10 -10.23 2.40
C ALA A 103 30.12 -10.54 1.30
N ALA A 104 30.89 -9.55 0.86
CA ALA A 104 31.95 -9.74 -0.12
C ALA A 104 33.02 -10.73 0.40
N LYS A 105 33.44 -10.58 1.66
CA LYS A 105 34.42 -11.52 2.29
C LYS A 105 33.85 -12.93 2.37
N ARG A 106 32.56 -13.12 2.77
CA ARG A 106 31.94 -14.45 2.81
C ARG A 106 31.87 -15.10 1.45
N ARG A 107 31.58 -14.30 0.42
CA ARG A 107 31.55 -14.79 -0.97
C ARG A 107 32.90 -15.35 -1.45
N GLU A 108 34.03 -14.79 -1.00
CA GLU A 108 35.36 -15.33 -1.29
C GLU A 108 35.56 -16.76 -0.77
N TYR A 109 34.83 -17.11 0.30
CA TYR A 109 34.82 -18.47 0.87
C TYR A 109 33.65 -19.34 0.36
N GLY A 110 32.92 -18.86 -0.67
CA GLY A 110 31.82 -19.61 -1.26
C GLY A 110 30.50 -19.52 -0.47
N GLU A 111 30.41 -18.66 0.53
CA GLU A 111 29.20 -18.47 1.34
C GLU A 111 28.32 -17.35 0.78
N GLY A 112 27.05 -17.67 0.48
CA GLY A 112 26.04 -16.68 0.08
C GLY A 112 25.56 -15.85 1.27
N THR A 113 25.18 -14.59 1.03
CA THR A 113 24.58 -13.73 2.06
C THR A 113 23.17 -13.33 1.63
N LEU A 114 22.15 -13.65 2.47
CA LEU A 114 20.82 -13.09 2.38
C LEU A 114 20.74 -11.85 3.26
N LEU A 115 20.63 -10.69 2.61
CA LEU A 115 20.48 -9.41 3.29
C LEU A 115 18.98 -9.08 3.39
N PHE A 116 18.44 -9.20 4.59
CA PHE A 116 17.07 -8.79 4.90
C PHE A 116 17.05 -7.33 5.34
N VAL A 117 16.24 -6.51 4.69
CA VAL A 117 16.07 -5.09 5.00
C VAL A 117 14.61 -4.84 5.39
N ASP A 118 14.38 -4.63 6.69
CA ASP A 118 13.05 -4.29 7.19
C ASP A 118 12.73 -2.82 6.93
N GLU A 119 11.48 -2.55 6.55
CA GLU A 119 10.97 -1.21 6.17
C GLU A 119 11.84 -0.51 5.13
N ILE A 120 12.24 -1.24 4.08
CA ILE A 120 13.16 -0.79 3.04
C ILE A 120 12.75 0.55 2.40
N HIS A 121 11.48 0.89 2.40
CA HIS A 121 10.95 2.18 1.91
C HIS A 121 11.46 3.39 2.70
N ARG A 122 11.95 3.20 3.93
CA ARG A 122 12.54 4.28 4.75
C ARG A 122 13.92 4.73 4.27
N PHE A 123 14.58 3.94 3.45
CA PHE A 123 15.82 4.37 2.82
C PHE A 123 15.55 5.38 1.71
N ASN A 124 16.34 6.47 1.70
CA ASN A 124 16.28 7.45 0.63
C ASN A 124 16.83 6.89 -0.69
N ARG A 125 16.64 7.61 -1.80
CA ARG A 125 17.05 7.17 -3.14
C ARG A 125 18.55 6.79 -3.23
N ALA A 126 19.43 7.59 -2.63
CA ALA A 126 20.89 7.32 -2.65
C ALA A 126 21.24 6.05 -1.89
N GLN A 127 20.53 5.75 -0.78
CA GLN A 127 20.69 4.51 -0.04
C GLN A 127 20.16 3.31 -0.83
N GLN A 128 19.02 3.47 -1.51
CA GLN A 128 18.47 2.43 -2.39
C GLN A 128 19.40 2.15 -3.58
N ASP A 129 19.98 3.17 -4.20
CA ASP A 129 20.97 3.00 -5.27
C ASP A 129 22.23 2.28 -4.78
N GLY A 130 22.58 2.43 -3.51
CA GLY A 130 23.70 1.74 -2.88
C GLY A 130 23.61 0.20 -2.90
N PHE A 131 22.40 -0.37 -3.04
CA PHE A 131 22.22 -1.83 -3.16
C PHE A 131 22.56 -2.36 -4.56
N LEU A 132 22.40 -1.53 -5.61
CA LEU A 132 22.44 -1.99 -7.01
C LEU A 132 23.70 -2.77 -7.37
N PRO A 133 24.93 -2.29 -7.09
CA PRO A 133 26.14 -3.04 -7.47
C PRO A 133 26.22 -4.43 -6.82
N TYR A 134 25.76 -4.54 -5.57
CA TYR A 134 25.86 -5.77 -4.77
C TYR A 134 24.77 -6.79 -5.08
N VAL A 135 23.60 -6.32 -5.53
CA VAL A 135 22.50 -7.15 -6.04
C VAL A 135 22.82 -7.66 -7.44
N GLU A 136 23.35 -6.78 -8.33
CA GLU A 136 23.68 -7.13 -9.71
C GLU A 136 24.81 -8.16 -9.81
N ASN A 137 25.84 -7.98 -9.03
CA ASN A 137 26.98 -8.91 -9.04
C ASN A 137 26.75 -10.15 -8.17
N GLY A 138 25.61 -10.24 -7.46
CA GLY A 138 25.26 -11.37 -6.60
C GLY A 138 26.08 -11.47 -5.30
N THR A 139 26.69 -10.38 -4.84
CA THR A 139 27.36 -10.34 -3.52
C THR A 139 26.36 -10.54 -2.40
N VAL A 140 25.17 -9.98 -2.55
CA VAL A 140 24.04 -10.21 -1.64
C VAL A 140 22.80 -10.64 -2.43
N THR A 141 21.99 -11.51 -1.82
CA THR A 141 20.60 -11.71 -2.21
C THR A 141 19.76 -10.82 -1.32
N LEU A 142 19.15 -9.78 -1.90
CA LEU A 142 18.35 -8.82 -1.16
C LEU A 142 16.94 -9.34 -0.95
N VAL A 143 16.46 -9.30 0.30
CA VAL A 143 15.05 -9.50 0.66
C VAL A 143 14.58 -8.23 1.37
N GLY A 144 13.94 -7.32 0.63
CA GLY A 144 13.31 -6.14 1.22
C GLY A 144 11.96 -6.48 1.82
N ALA A 145 11.61 -5.87 2.95
CA ALA A 145 10.27 -5.93 3.53
C ALA A 145 9.69 -4.52 3.64
N THR A 146 8.42 -4.37 3.31
CA THR A 146 7.72 -3.08 3.39
C THR A 146 6.24 -3.27 3.65
N THR A 147 5.63 -2.31 4.35
CA THR A 147 4.18 -2.18 4.47
C THR A 147 3.59 -1.23 3.42
N GLU A 148 4.43 -0.37 2.83
CA GLU A 148 4.03 0.59 1.82
C GLU A 148 4.13 0.02 0.40
N ASN A 149 3.40 0.61 -0.55
CA ASN A 149 3.42 0.12 -1.93
C ASN A 149 4.79 0.37 -2.59
N PRO A 150 5.53 -0.70 -2.95
CA PRO A 150 6.90 -0.58 -3.47
C PRO A 150 6.99 0.27 -4.74
N SER A 151 5.91 0.32 -5.55
CA SER A 151 5.91 1.07 -6.81
C SER A 151 6.00 2.59 -6.61
N PHE A 152 5.66 3.09 -5.43
CA PHE A 152 5.75 4.51 -5.10
C PHE A 152 7.00 4.85 -4.28
N GLU A 153 7.44 3.91 -3.46
CA GLU A 153 8.47 4.15 -2.45
C GLU A 153 9.88 3.69 -2.89
N LEU A 154 9.97 2.69 -3.75
CA LEU A 154 11.24 2.19 -4.22
C LEU A 154 11.58 2.74 -5.60
N ASN A 155 12.86 3.00 -5.84
CA ASN A 155 13.32 3.47 -7.12
C ASN A 155 13.18 2.38 -8.22
N SER A 156 12.98 2.81 -9.45
CA SER A 156 12.77 1.92 -10.58
C SER A 156 13.96 1.01 -10.89
N ALA A 157 15.19 1.45 -10.56
CA ALA A 157 16.40 0.67 -10.75
C ALA A 157 16.44 -0.54 -9.82
N LEU A 158 16.04 -0.38 -8.56
CA LEU A 158 15.94 -1.48 -7.60
C LEU A 158 14.79 -2.43 -7.96
N LEU A 159 13.61 -1.88 -8.31
CA LEU A 159 12.44 -2.67 -8.70
C LEU A 159 12.68 -3.50 -9.96
N SER A 160 13.49 -3.03 -10.91
CA SER A 160 13.82 -3.81 -12.11
C SER A 160 14.66 -5.05 -11.83
N ARG A 161 15.31 -5.11 -10.65
CA ARG A 161 16.20 -6.20 -10.21
C ARG A 161 15.59 -7.09 -9.13
N CYS A 162 14.48 -6.67 -8.56
CA CYS A 162 13.79 -7.39 -7.49
C CYS A 162 12.38 -7.78 -7.93
N LYS A 163 11.99 -9.02 -7.71
CA LYS A 163 10.59 -9.42 -7.83
C LYS A 163 9.81 -8.87 -6.64
N VAL A 164 8.55 -8.49 -6.84
CA VAL A 164 7.67 -8.08 -5.73
C VAL A 164 6.70 -9.22 -5.44
N PHE A 165 6.67 -9.68 -4.20
CA PHE A 165 5.71 -10.66 -3.70
C PHE A 165 4.78 -9.98 -2.70
N VAL A 166 3.49 -10.10 -2.94
CA VAL A 166 2.45 -9.56 -2.05
C VAL A 166 2.12 -10.59 -0.99
N MET A 167 2.30 -10.23 0.28
CA MET A 167 1.85 -11.02 1.42
C MET A 167 0.50 -10.50 1.90
N HIS A 168 -0.42 -11.40 2.16
CA HIS A 168 -1.75 -11.05 2.63
C HIS A 168 -1.80 -10.95 4.16
N ALA A 169 -2.76 -10.17 4.68
CA ALA A 169 -3.17 -10.27 6.08
C ALA A 169 -3.59 -11.71 6.38
N LEU A 170 -3.35 -12.16 7.61
CA LEU A 170 -3.75 -13.50 8.02
C LEU A 170 -5.28 -13.54 8.15
N ASP A 171 -5.91 -14.52 7.55
CA ASP A 171 -7.33 -14.77 7.75
C ASP A 171 -7.62 -15.42 9.11
N ALA A 172 -8.89 -15.53 9.46
CA ALA A 172 -9.31 -16.09 10.74
C ALA A 172 -8.80 -17.53 10.95
N ALA A 173 -8.74 -18.34 9.90
CA ALA A 173 -8.25 -19.73 9.96
C ALA A 173 -6.75 -19.77 10.23
N ALA A 174 -5.97 -18.89 9.60
CA ALA A 174 -4.53 -18.76 9.84
C ALA A 174 -4.24 -18.28 11.27
N LEU A 175 -5.00 -17.30 11.77
CA LEU A 175 -4.88 -16.82 13.14
C LEU A 175 -5.24 -17.91 14.15
N ASP A 176 -6.29 -18.66 13.90
CA ASP A 176 -6.70 -19.79 14.76
C ASP A 176 -5.62 -20.89 14.80
N SER A 177 -4.95 -21.18 13.69
CA SER A 177 -3.80 -22.10 13.64
C SER A 177 -2.62 -21.61 14.49
N ILE A 178 -2.40 -20.28 14.60
CA ILE A 178 -1.39 -19.71 15.51
C ILE A 178 -1.81 -19.93 16.96
N ILE A 179 -3.10 -19.77 17.30
CA ILE A 179 -3.60 -20.03 18.65
C ILE A 179 -3.40 -21.50 19.02
N GLU A 180 -3.81 -22.43 18.16
CA GLU A 180 -3.64 -23.87 18.38
C GLU A 180 -2.17 -24.25 18.60
N ARG A 181 -1.26 -23.63 17.84
CA ARG A 181 0.17 -23.86 18.01
C ARG A 181 0.69 -23.30 19.33
N ALA A 182 0.19 -22.16 19.79
CA ALA A 182 0.51 -21.60 21.10
C ALA A 182 0.03 -22.49 22.23
N GLU A 183 -1.22 -22.95 22.15
CA GLU A 183 -1.81 -23.88 23.12
C GLU A 183 -1.04 -25.19 23.20
N SER A 184 -0.63 -25.74 22.05
CA SER A 184 0.17 -26.96 21.98
C SER A 184 1.57 -26.79 22.57
N LEU A 185 2.24 -25.65 22.27
CA LEU A 185 3.56 -25.33 22.80
C LEU A 185 3.55 -25.16 24.31
N LEU A 186 2.52 -24.51 24.86
CA LEU A 186 2.38 -24.24 26.27
C LEU A 186 1.70 -25.37 27.02
N GLN A 187 1.19 -26.40 26.31
CA GLN A 187 0.37 -27.49 26.87
C GLN A 187 -0.79 -26.96 27.73
N ARG A 188 -1.34 -25.84 27.33
CA ARG A 188 -2.40 -25.11 28.01
C ARG A 188 -3.32 -24.44 27.00
N LYS A 189 -4.62 -24.67 27.15
CA LYS A 189 -5.63 -23.97 26.33
C LYS A 189 -5.85 -22.55 26.85
N LEU A 190 -6.19 -21.65 25.93
CA LEU A 190 -6.70 -20.33 26.30
C LEU A 190 -8.03 -20.50 27.03
N PRO A 191 -8.20 -19.88 28.20
CA PRO A 191 -9.42 -20.00 29.01
C PRO A 191 -10.55 -19.11 28.46
N LEU A 192 -10.90 -19.28 27.18
CA LEU A 192 -11.85 -18.45 26.46
C LEU A 192 -13.08 -19.25 26.03
N THR A 193 -14.27 -18.63 26.12
CA THR A 193 -15.43 -19.17 25.42
C THR A 193 -15.23 -19.13 23.90
N PRO A 194 -15.98 -19.89 23.08
CA PRO A 194 -15.88 -19.83 21.61
C PRO A 194 -16.09 -18.41 21.06
N GLU A 195 -17.01 -17.65 21.65
CA GLU A 195 -17.32 -16.26 21.27
C GLU A 195 -16.15 -15.32 21.62
N ALA A 196 -15.54 -15.48 22.82
CA ALA A 196 -14.38 -14.72 23.24
C ALA A 196 -13.14 -15.06 22.36
N ARG A 197 -12.97 -16.34 21.96
CA ARG A 197 -11.92 -16.75 21.02
C ARG A 197 -12.11 -16.10 19.64
N ALA A 198 -13.34 -16.07 19.11
CA ALA A 198 -13.63 -15.37 17.85
C ALA A 198 -13.33 -13.88 17.98
N THR A 199 -13.70 -13.25 19.10
CA THR A 199 -13.39 -11.85 19.38
C THR A 199 -11.86 -11.61 19.43
N LEU A 200 -11.08 -12.52 20.02
CA LEU A 200 -9.62 -12.42 20.06
C LEU A 200 -9.01 -12.44 18.64
N VAL A 201 -9.54 -13.28 17.76
CA VAL A 201 -9.14 -13.37 16.36
C VAL A 201 -9.52 -12.08 15.60
N ASP A 202 -10.72 -11.56 15.80
CA ASP A 202 -11.18 -10.30 15.21
C ASP A 202 -10.33 -9.11 15.66
N LEU A 203 -9.95 -9.08 16.95
CA LEU A 203 -9.08 -8.06 17.53
C LEU A 203 -7.67 -8.06 16.88
N ALA A 204 -7.18 -9.19 16.46
CA ALA A 204 -5.88 -9.31 15.81
C ALA A 204 -5.85 -8.74 14.39
N ASP A 205 -7.00 -8.59 13.73
CA ASP A 205 -7.18 -7.96 12.40
C ASP A 205 -6.09 -8.38 11.37
N GLY A 206 -5.77 -9.67 11.32
CA GLY A 206 -4.79 -10.22 10.40
C GLY A 206 -3.32 -10.06 10.82
N ASP A 207 -3.03 -9.49 12.00
CA ASP A 207 -1.67 -9.36 12.55
C ASP A 207 -1.35 -10.50 13.53
N GLY A 208 -0.57 -11.50 13.07
CA GLY A 208 -0.18 -12.63 13.90
C GLY A 208 0.73 -12.26 15.07
N ARG A 209 1.52 -11.17 14.98
CA ARG A 209 2.36 -10.69 16.08
C ARG A 209 1.49 -10.10 17.18
N TYR A 210 0.50 -9.30 16.80
CA TYR A 210 -0.44 -8.71 17.75
C TYR A 210 -1.28 -9.78 18.42
N LEU A 211 -1.77 -10.79 17.67
CA LEU A 211 -2.46 -11.94 18.24
C LEU A 211 -1.62 -12.62 19.34
N ILE A 212 -0.33 -12.87 19.07
CA ILE A 212 0.56 -13.53 20.03
C ILE A 212 0.72 -12.68 21.30
N ASN A 213 0.83 -11.36 21.17
CA ASN A 213 0.90 -10.46 22.33
C ASN A 213 -0.40 -10.49 23.15
N LEU A 214 -1.57 -10.52 22.48
CA LEU A 214 -2.86 -10.66 23.16
C LEU A 214 -2.94 -12.00 23.92
N MET A 215 -2.55 -13.10 23.29
CA MET A 215 -2.51 -14.42 23.91
C MET A 215 -1.58 -14.45 25.13
N GLU A 216 -0.37 -13.88 25.00
CA GLU A 216 0.59 -13.80 26.11
C GLU A 216 -0.03 -13.07 27.31
N SER A 217 -0.77 -11.99 27.06
CA SER A 217 -1.50 -11.26 28.09
C SER A 217 -2.56 -12.12 28.79
N VAL A 218 -3.32 -12.90 28.04
CA VAL A 218 -4.33 -13.82 28.59
C VAL A 218 -3.66 -14.94 29.39
N PHE A 219 -2.59 -15.54 28.87
CA PHE A 219 -1.87 -16.60 29.56
C PHE A 219 -1.23 -16.15 30.88
N ASP A 220 -0.73 -14.90 30.93
CA ASP A 220 -0.07 -14.34 32.11
C ASP A 220 -1.05 -13.95 33.20
N LEU A 221 -2.23 -13.43 32.85
CA LEU A 221 -3.19 -12.86 33.80
C LEU A 221 -4.26 -13.83 34.26
N CYS A 222 -4.47 -14.94 33.55
CA CYS A 222 -5.54 -15.89 33.82
C CYS A 222 -5.00 -17.22 34.34
N ARG A 223 -5.81 -17.92 35.12
CA ARG A 223 -5.53 -19.28 35.56
C ARG A 223 -6.06 -20.29 34.52
N PRO A 224 -5.52 -21.53 34.51
CA PRO A 224 -6.01 -22.55 33.56
C PRO A 224 -7.49 -22.90 33.71
N ASP A 225 -8.05 -22.76 34.89
CA ASP A 225 -9.45 -23.11 35.23
C ASP A 225 -10.42 -21.91 35.04
N ASP A 226 -9.92 -20.73 34.70
CA ASP A 226 -10.77 -19.59 34.41
C ASP A 226 -11.54 -19.84 33.09
N VAL A 227 -12.72 -19.24 32.97
CA VAL A 227 -13.49 -19.20 31.72
C VAL A 227 -13.87 -17.77 31.46
N LEU A 228 -13.24 -17.19 30.46
CA LEU A 228 -13.46 -15.80 30.05
C LEU A 228 -14.50 -15.73 28.94
N ASP A 229 -15.52 -14.93 29.17
CA ASP A 229 -16.40 -14.45 28.11
C ASP A 229 -15.80 -13.23 27.40
N THR A 230 -16.49 -12.73 26.40
CA THR A 230 -16.05 -11.58 25.59
C THR A 230 -15.81 -10.32 26.45
N GLU A 231 -16.66 -10.06 27.45
CA GLU A 231 -16.51 -8.87 28.30
C GLU A 231 -15.27 -8.96 29.22
N ALA A 232 -15.02 -10.13 29.79
CA ALA A 232 -13.85 -10.38 30.62
C ALA A 232 -12.55 -10.33 29.80
N LEU A 233 -12.56 -10.89 28.57
CA LEU A 233 -11.43 -10.80 27.64
C LEU A 233 -11.09 -9.33 27.34
N LEU A 234 -12.08 -8.52 26.95
CA LEU A 234 -11.88 -7.10 26.62
C LEU A 234 -11.29 -6.32 27.80
N LYS A 235 -11.71 -6.60 29.03
CA LYS A 235 -11.12 -5.98 30.24
C LYS A 235 -9.64 -6.33 30.42
N ILE A 236 -9.24 -7.57 30.15
CA ILE A 236 -7.84 -8.01 30.27
C ILE A 236 -6.97 -7.34 29.21
N VAL A 237 -7.44 -7.34 27.97
CA VAL A 237 -6.73 -6.75 26.85
C VAL A 237 -6.58 -5.22 27.02
N GLN A 238 -7.60 -4.53 27.53
CA GLN A 238 -7.56 -3.09 27.82
C GLN A 238 -6.68 -2.72 29.03
N GLN A 239 -6.58 -3.57 30.04
CA GLN A 239 -5.79 -3.27 31.26
C GLN A 239 -4.27 -3.26 31.01
N ARG A 240 -3.77 -3.99 30.03
CA ARG A 240 -2.31 -4.03 29.71
C ARG A 240 -1.88 -3.00 28.67
N ALA A 241 -2.79 -2.17 28.18
CA ALA A 241 -2.54 -1.11 27.19
C ALA A 241 -2.20 0.30 27.75
N PRO A 242 -1.34 0.47 28.80
CA PRO A 242 -0.93 1.83 29.17
C PRO A 242 0.38 2.33 28.56
N VAL A 243 1.14 1.55 27.75
CA VAL A 243 2.48 2.03 27.35
C VAL A 243 2.80 2.00 25.87
N TYR A 244 2.19 1.14 25.01
CA TYR A 244 2.65 1.10 23.60
C TYR A 244 1.61 0.83 22.51
N ASP A 245 0.36 0.48 22.79
CA ASP A 245 -0.63 0.14 21.75
C ASP A 245 -2.02 0.72 21.98
N LYS A 246 -2.10 1.95 22.50
CA LYS A 246 -3.34 2.74 22.52
C LYS A 246 -3.86 3.05 21.09
N ASP A 247 -3.10 2.67 20.06
CA ASP A 247 -3.18 3.38 18.79
C ASP A 247 -3.86 2.65 17.64
N ARG A 248 -4.09 1.35 17.64
CA ARG A 248 -4.57 0.72 16.40
C ARG A 248 -6.05 0.38 16.37
N GLU A 249 -6.62 -0.17 17.37
CA GLU A 249 -8.01 -0.66 17.29
C GLU A 249 -9.04 0.42 17.62
N GLY A 250 -8.83 1.18 18.67
CA GLY A 250 -9.65 2.34 18.99
C GLY A 250 -9.63 3.38 17.87
N HIS A 251 -8.45 3.65 17.30
CA HIS A 251 -8.25 4.57 16.17
C HIS A 251 -8.95 4.11 14.90
N TYR A 252 -8.78 2.84 14.50
CA TYR A 252 -9.40 2.33 13.28
C TYR A 252 -10.92 2.38 13.35
N ASN A 253 -11.50 2.02 14.48
CA ASN A 253 -12.94 2.06 14.69
C ASN A 253 -13.45 3.50 14.77
N LEU A 254 -12.76 4.39 15.47
CA LEU A 254 -13.14 5.80 15.61
C LEU A 254 -13.02 6.56 14.28
N ILE A 255 -11.92 6.38 13.53
CA ILE A 255 -11.77 7.00 12.22
C ILE A 255 -12.78 6.45 11.20
N SER A 256 -13.10 5.16 11.28
CA SER A 256 -14.15 4.54 10.46
C SER A 256 -15.54 5.10 10.80
N ALA A 257 -15.83 5.29 12.09
CA ALA A 257 -17.08 5.91 12.55
C ALA A 257 -17.18 7.36 12.06
N LEU A 258 -16.12 8.15 12.20
CA LEU A 258 -16.04 9.52 11.68
C LEU A 258 -16.31 9.56 10.17
N HIS A 259 -15.61 8.76 9.37
CA HIS A 259 -15.79 8.74 7.91
C HIS A 259 -17.21 8.28 7.51
N LYS A 260 -17.80 7.30 8.21
CA LYS A 260 -19.17 6.85 7.94
C LYS A 260 -20.18 7.93 8.29
N SER A 261 -20.00 8.65 9.40
CA SER A 261 -20.85 9.79 9.79
C SER A 261 -20.77 10.91 8.74
N LEU A 262 -19.56 11.26 8.28
CA LEU A 262 -19.36 12.25 7.22
C LEU A 262 -20.02 11.81 5.90
N ARG A 263 -19.91 10.54 5.48
CA ARG A 263 -20.59 10.01 4.29
C ARG A 263 -22.10 10.04 4.43
N GLY A 264 -22.61 9.76 5.63
CA GLY A 264 -24.01 9.84 5.95
C GLY A 264 -24.54 11.27 6.12
N SER A 265 -23.65 12.29 6.04
CA SER A 265 -23.98 13.70 6.32
C SER A 265 -24.55 13.93 7.72
N ASP A 266 -24.16 13.08 8.68
CA ASP A 266 -24.41 13.27 10.09
C ASP A 266 -23.27 14.05 10.72
N THR A 267 -23.38 15.38 10.63
CA THR A 267 -22.33 16.32 11.04
C THR A 267 -22.09 16.28 12.54
N ASP A 268 -23.13 16.14 13.36
CA ASP A 268 -23.01 16.10 14.81
C ASP A 268 -22.33 14.82 15.30
N ALA A 269 -22.69 13.67 14.72
CA ALA A 269 -21.98 12.42 14.99
C ALA A 269 -20.50 12.50 14.53
N ALA A 270 -20.22 13.12 13.39
CA ALA A 270 -18.85 13.31 12.92
C ALA A 270 -18.03 14.19 13.88
N LEU A 271 -18.58 15.30 14.36
CA LEU A 271 -17.95 16.14 15.38
C LEU A 271 -17.67 15.36 16.68
N TYR A 272 -18.64 14.59 17.14
CA TYR A 272 -18.47 13.77 18.33
C TYR A 272 -17.30 12.78 18.18
N TRP A 273 -17.23 12.07 17.05
CA TRP A 273 -16.13 11.12 16.83
C TRP A 273 -14.77 11.79 16.68
N ALA A 274 -14.69 12.95 16.01
CA ALA A 274 -13.46 13.74 15.92
C ALA A 274 -13.00 14.22 17.32
N ALA A 275 -13.90 14.81 18.10
CA ALA A 275 -13.59 15.25 19.46
C ALA A 275 -13.17 14.08 20.36
N ARG A 276 -13.82 12.91 20.26
CA ARG A 276 -13.45 11.71 21.00
C ARG A 276 -12.06 11.19 20.64
N MET A 277 -11.67 11.29 19.36
CA MET A 277 -10.31 10.94 18.90
C MET A 277 -9.27 11.89 19.52
N LEU A 278 -9.48 13.19 19.45
CA LEU A 278 -8.57 14.19 20.04
C LEU A 278 -8.46 14.03 21.57
N GLN A 279 -9.57 13.86 22.28
CA GLN A 279 -9.58 13.59 23.72
C GLN A 279 -8.91 12.27 24.08
N GLY A 280 -8.93 11.30 23.19
CA GLY A 280 -8.22 10.02 23.34
C GLY A 280 -6.70 10.12 23.10
N GLY A 281 -6.20 11.30 22.70
CA GLY A 281 -4.78 11.55 22.41
C GLY A 281 -4.36 11.21 20.99
N GLU A 282 -5.33 11.16 20.04
CA GLU A 282 -5.02 11.02 18.61
C GLU A 282 -4.17 12.19 18.12
N ASP A 283 -3.21 11.90 17.25
CA ASP A 283 -2.45 12.93 16.55
C ASP A 283 -3.38 13.77 15.66
N PRO A 284 -3.54 15.08 15.93
CA PRO A 284 -4.39 15.95 15.12
C PRO A 284 -3.97 16.00 13.65
N LEU A 285 -2.67 15.84 13.34
CA LEU A 285 -2.18 15.79 11.95
C LEU A 285 -2.60 14.48 11.26
N TYR A 286 -2.69 13.38 12.00
CA TYR A 286 -3.28 12.15 11.45
C TYR A 286 -4.75 12.36 11.09
N LEU A 287 -5.53 12.98 11.99
CA LEU A 287 -6.94 13.26 11.74
C LEU A 287 -7.12 14.18 10.52
N LEU A 288 -6.33 15.26 10.42
CA LEU A 288 -6.33 16.15 9.26
C LEU A 288 -5.96 15.43 7.96
N ARG A 289 -4.99 14.53 7.98
CA ARG A 289 -4.63 13.68 6.82
C ARG A 289 -5.82 12.86 6.36
N ARG A 290 -6.56 12.27 7.29
CA ARG A 290 -7.74 11.45 6.99
C ARG A 290 -8.90 12.29 6.46
N LEU A 291 -9.12 13.48 6.99
CA LEU A 291 -10.13 14.43 6.51
C LEU A 291 -9.78 14.98 5.12
N THR A 292 -8.51 15.26 4.85
CA THR A 292 -8.03 15.67 3.51
C THR A 292 -8.29 14.57 2.49
N ARG A 293 -8.01 13.31 2.85
CA ARG A 293 -8.36 12.18 1.99
C ARG A 293 -9.86 12.08 1.74
N PHE A 294 -10.68 12.28 2.78
CA PHE A 294 -12.14 12.28 2.64
C PHE A 294 -12.61 13.37 1.68
N ALA A 295 -12.05 14.58 1.75
CA ALA A 295 -12.37 15.68 0.84
C ALA A 295 -12.12 15.31 -0.63
N MET A 296 -11.06 14.57 -0.93
CA MET A 296 -10.75 14.12 -2.29
C MET A 296 -11.57 12.90 -2.74
N GLU A 297 -11.82 11.95 -1.84
CA GLU A 297 -12.41 10.65 -2.18
C GLU A 297 -13.93 10.68 -2.16
N ASP A 298 -14.54 11.34 -1.15
CA ASP A 298 -15.97 11.27 -0.88
C ASP A 298 -16.75 12.56 -1.22
N ILE A 299 -16.04 13.68 -1.46
CA ILE A 299 -16.64 14.96 -1.90
C ILE A 299 -16.16 15.32 -3.31
N SER A 300 -14.85 15.30 -3.52
CA SER A 300 -14.27 15.45 -4.83
C SER A 300 -14.73 16.73 -5.56
N LEU A 301 -15.13 16.61 -6.82
CA LEU A 301 -15.59 17.73 -7.65
C LEU A 301 -17.06 18.11 -7.43
N ALA A 302 -17.78 17.45 -6.54
CA ALA A 302 -19.10 17.92 -6.12
C ALA A 302 -18.99 19.25 -5.34
N ASP A 303 -17.87 19.43 -4.61
CA ASP A 303 -17.48 20.70 -4.00
C ASP A 303 -15.95 20.88 -4.06
N PRO A 304 -15.43 21.57 -5.09
CA PRO A 304 -13.98 21.78 -5.24
C PRO A 304 -13.31 22.55 -4.09
N ALA A 305 -14.06 23.30 -3.29
CA ALA A 305 -13.55 24.03 -2.14
C ALA A 305 -13.21 23.11 -0.96
N ALA A 306 -13.76 21.89 -0.91
CA ALA A 306 -13.54 20.95 0.19
C ALA A 306 -12.03 20.63 0.40
N LEU A 307 -11.30 20.40 -0.68
CA LEU A 307 -9.85 20.18 -0.59
C LEU A 307 -9.10 21.43 -0.12
N GLN A 308 -9.49 22.61 -0.58
CA GLN A 308 -8.88 23.88 -0.16
C GLN A 308 -9.11 24.13 1.34
N MET A 309 -10.33 23.85 1.83
CA MET A 309 -10.64 23.93 3.26
C MET A 309 -9.80 22.95 4.08
N ALA A 310 -9.60 21.72 3.58
CA ALA A 310 -8.78 20.72 4.27
C ALA A 310 -7.30 21.17 4.39
N ILE A 311 -6.73 21.74 3.34
CA ILE A 311 -5.37 22.26 3.36
C ILE A 311 -5.27 23.51 4.27
N ALA A 312 -6.25 24.43 4.19
CA ALA A 312 -6.29 25.59 5.07
C ALA A 312 -6.41 25.21 6.55
N ALA A 313 -7.22 24.23 6.89
CA ALA A 313 -7.32 23.70 8.25
C ALA A 313 -6.00 23.07 8.72
N TRP A 314 -5.32 22.31 7.83
CA TRP A 314 -3.99 21.77 8.12
C TRP A 314 -2.97 22.86 8.42
N ASP A 315 -2.82 23.83 7.53
CA ASP A 315 -1.88 24.96 7.71
C ASP A 315 -2.20 25.79 8.97
N THR A 316 -3.49 25.95 9.30
CA THR A 316 -3.93 26.66 10.51
C THR A 316 -3.53 25.88 11.75
N TYR A 317 -3.75 24.56 11.76
CA TYR A 317 -3.36 23.73 12.90
C TYR A 317 -1.84 23.71 13.10
N GLU A 318 -1.04 23.60 12.04
CA GLU A 318 0.43 23.64 12.14
C GLU A 318 0.96 24.95 12.71
N ARG A 319 0.24 26.07 12.52
CA ARG A 319 0.63 27.38 13.04
C ARG A 319 0.20 27.63 14.49
N LEU A 320 -0.97 27.16 14.86
CA LEU A 320 -1.56 27.44 16.17
C LEU A 320 -1.30 26.32 17.19
N GLY A 321 -1.28 25.06 16.75
CA GLY A 321 -1.18 23.91 17.64
C GLY A 321 -2.42 23.70 18.49
N SER A 322 -2.37 22.70 19.39
CA SER A 322 -3.46 22.45 20.36
C SER A 322 -3.31 23.38 21.58
N PRO A 323 -4.42 23.84 22.17
CA PRO A 323 -5.82 23.54 21.81
C PRO A 323 -6.40 24.47 20.73
N GLU A 324 -5.77 25.59 20.40
CA GLU A 324 -6.36 26.65 19.56
C GLU A 324 -6.59 26.17 18.11
N GLY A 325 -5.65 25.42 17.54
CA GLY A 325 -5.76 24.89 16.19
C GLY A 325 -6.82 23.79 16.01
N GLU A 326 -7.31 23.21 17.10
CA GLU A 326 -8.37 22.18 17.03
C GLU A 326 -9.70 22.73 16.52
N LEU A 327 -9.92 24.05 16.64
CA LEU A 327 -11.10 24.67 16.06
C LEU A 327 -11.13 24.58 14.54
N ALA A 328 -9.96 24.67 13.87
CA ALA A 328 -9.88 24.49 12.43
C ALA A 328 -10.26 23.05 12.00
N ILE A 329 -9.94 22.05 12.84
CA ILE A 329 -10.39 20.67 12.63
C ILE A 329 -11.92 20.58 12.74
N ALA A 330 -12.50 21.20 13.76
CA ALA A 330 -13.95 21.23 13.96
C ALA A 330 -14.67 21.90 12.78
N GLU A 331 -14.19 23.04 12.32
CA GLU A 331 -14.74 23.73 11.13
C GLU A 331 -14.66 22.85 9.89
N LEU A 332 -13.54 22.15 9.68
CA LEU A 332 -13.37 21.23 8.56
C LEU A 332 -14.36 20.07 8.64
N VAL A 333 -14.55 19.45 9.82
CA VAL A 333 -15.51 18.35 10.01
C VAL A 333 -16.93 18.82 9.69
N ILE A 334 -17.33 20.01 10.14
CA ILE A 334 -18.64 20.59 9.83
C ILE A 334 -18.80 20.80 8.33
N TYR A 335 -17.80 21.41 7.70
CA TYR A 335 -17.81 21.66 6.26
C TYR A 335 -17.97 20.37 5.46
N LEU A 336 -17.13 19.37 5.74
CA LEU A 336 -17.15 18.06 5.07
C LEU A 336 -18.45 17.29 5.34
N GLY A 337 -19.04 17.43 6.54
CA GLY A 337 -20.32 16.83 6.89
C GLY A 337 -21.47 17.40 6.06
N CYS A 338 -21.48 18.71 5.80
CA CYS A 338 -22.52 19.42 5.04
C CYS A 338 -22.31 19.39 3.52
N ALA A 339 -21.09 19.17 3.04
CA ALA A 339 -20.75 19.20 1.62
C ALA A 339 -21.47 18.09 0.82
N PRO A 340 -21.82 18.31 -0.46
CA PRO A 340 -22.39 17.28 -1.32
C PRO A 340 -21.38 16.14 -1.54
N LYS A 341 -21.85 14.90 -1.47
CA LYS A 341 -21.00 13.70 -1.54
C LYS A 341 -20.87 13.20 -2.99
N SER A 342 -19.65 12.91 -3.42
CA SER A 342 -19.36 12.27 -4.70
C SER A 342 -18.02 11.53 -4.64
N ASN A 343 -18.00 10.29 -5.11
CA ASN A 343 -16.80 9.51 -5.30
C ASN A 343 -16.42 9.32 -6.78
N SER A 344 -16.98 10.16 -7.65
CA SER A 344 -16.87 10.03 -9.11
C SER A 344 -15.42 10.08 -9.62
N ALA A 345 -14.58 10.96 -9.05
CA ALA A 345 -13.17 11.04 -9.43
C ALA A 345 -12.39 9.79 -8.99
N TYR A 346 -12.67 9.26 -7.78
CA TYR A 346 -12.06 8.03 -7.29
C TYR A 346 -12.40 6.83 -8.19
N THR A 347 -13.67 6.67 -8.54
CA THR A 347 -14.12 5.59 -9.42
C THR A 347 -13.58 5.75 -10.84
N ALA A 348 -13.55 6.99 -11.37
CA ALA A 348 -12.98 7.30 -12.67
C ALA A 348 -11.49 6.97 -12.75
N TRP A 349 -10.73 7.34 -11.72
CA TRP A 349 -9.31 7.03 -11.64
C TRP A 349 -9.05 5.52 -11.57
N GLY A 350 -9.79 4.78 -10.74
CA GLY A 350 -9.72 3.32 -10.69
C GLY A 350 -10.00 2.65 -12.03
N ALA A 351 -11.02 3.13 -12.75
CA ALA A 351 -11.36 2.64 -14.09
C ALA A 351 -10.26 2.95 -15.11
N ALA A 352 -9.69 4.15 -15.07
CA ALA A 352 -8.58 4.55 -15.95
C ALA A 352 -7.31 3.72 -15.67
N GLN A 353 -6.96 3.49 -14.39
CA GLN A 353 -5.84 2.63 -14.02
C GLN A 353 -6.03 1.18 -14.49
N LYS A 354 -7.26 0.65 -14.38
CA LYS A 354 -7.58 -0.67 -14.90
C LYS A 354 -7.36 -0.74 -16.40
N ALA A 355 -7.89 0.22 -17.16
CA ALA A 355 -7.70 0.30 -18.60
C ALA A 355 -6.22 0.45 -18.99
N ALA A 356 -5.45 1.25 -18.26
CA ALA A 356 -4.03 1.41 -18.48
C ALA A 356 -3.24 0.09 -18.25
N ARG A 357 -3.63 -0.71 -17.26
CA ARG A 357 -3.02 -2.06 -17.08
C ARG A 357 -3.38 -3.03 -18.20
N GLU A 358 -4.61 -2.97 -18.71
CA GLU A 358 -5.08 -3.83 -19.80
C GLU A 358 -4.45 -3.47 -21.15
N HIS A 359 -4.13 -2.19 -21.37
CA HIS A 359 -3.71 -1.64 -22.65
C HIS A 359 -2.37 -0.89 -22.60
N GLY A 360 -1.55 -1.11 -21.57
CA GLY A 360 -0.34 -0.32 -21.30
C GLY A 360 0.77 -0.37 -22.36
N SER A 361 0.67 -1.28 -23.34
CA SER A 361 1.60 -1.38 -24.48
C SER A 361 1.18 -0.55 -25.70
N LEU A 362 -0.03 0.04 -25.70
CA LEU A 362 -0.51 0.84 -26.82
C LEU A 362 0.17 2.21 -26.83
N MET A 363 0.70 2.58 -27.99
CA MET A 363 1.30 3.91 -28.19
C MET A 363 0.22 4.97 -28.37
N PRO A 364 0.48 6.23 -27.99
CA PRO A 364 -0.38 7.35 -28.34
C PRO A 364 -0.53 7.46 -29.86
N PRO A 365 -1.66 8.01 -30.37
CA PRO A 365 -1.85 8.26 -31.80
C PRO A 365 -0.72 9.12 -32.38
N ALA A 366 -0.33 8.85 -33.62
CA ALA A 366 0.81 9.51 -34.24
C ALA A 366 0.67 11.05 -34.30
N HIS A 367 -0.54 11.56 -34.49
CA HIS A 367 -0.82 13.00 -34.61
C HIS A 367 -0.52 13.78 -33.32
N ILE A 368 -0.61 13.17 -32.13
CA ILE A 368 -0.30 13.85 -30.85
C ILE A 368 1.15 13.65 -30.40
N LEU A 369 1.97 12.89 -31.14
CA LEU A 369 3.37 12.70 -30.82
C LEU A 369 4.20 13.89 -31.26
N ASN A 370 5.12 14.33 -30.39
CA ASN A 370 6.07 15.39 -30.78
C ASN A 370 7.09 14.85 -31.79
N ALA A 371 7.41 15.68 -32.83
CA ALA A 371 8.34 15.37 -33.88
C ALA A 371 9.55 16.32 -33.89
N PRO A 372 10.43 16.32 -32.86
CA PRO A 372 11.57 17.23 -32.77
C PRO A 372 12.68 16.92 -33.78
N THR A 373 12.74 15.71 -34.33
CA THR A 373 13.77 15.29 -35.30
C THR A 373 13.15 15.08 -36.70
N ARG A 374 14.02 15.19 -37.75
CA ARG A 374 13.61 14.92 -39.11
C ARG A 374 13.07 13.49 -39.30
N LEU A 375 13.73 12.51 -38.68
CA LEU A 375 13.27 11.12 -38.74
C LEU A 375 11.88 10.93 -38.13
N MET A 376 11.55 11.59 -37.02
CA MET A 376 10.22 11.51 -36.41
C MET A 376 9.15 12.10 -37.33
N LYS A 377 9.45 13.21 -38.04
CA LYS A 377 8.55 13.79 -39.06
C LYS A 377 8.33 12.83 -40.21
N GLU A 378 9.40 12.16 -40.68
CA GLU A 378 9.33 11.16 -41.74
C GLU A 378 8.52 9.93 -41.31
N LEU A 379 8.52 9.58 -40.02
CA LEU A 379 7.68 8.54 -39.41
C LEU A 379 6.23 8.98 -39.20
N GLY A 380 5.85 10.22 -39.54
CA GLY A 380 4.49 10.71 -39.41
C GLY A 380 4.09 11.24 -38.04
N TYR A 381 5.06 11.47 -37.16
CA TYR A 381 4.77 12.04 -35.81
C TYR A 381 4.31 13.51 -35.99
N GLY A 382 3.22 13.87 -35.28
CA GLY A 382 2.62 15.19 -35.36
C GLY A 382 1.89 15.50 -36.67
N LYS A 383 1.84 14.54 -37.61
CA LYS A 383 1.11 14.72 -38.87
C LYS A 383 -0.40 14.78 -38.59
N ASP A 384 -1.04 15.76 -39.24
CA ASP A 384 -2.49 15.99 -39.14
C ASP A 384 -2.96 16.40 -37.73
N TYR A 385 -2.05 16.88 -36.88
CA TYR A 385 -2.43 17.47 -35.58
C TYR A 385 -3.14 18.81 -35.82
N ALA A 386 -4.38 18.90 -35.39
CA ALA A 386 -5.14 20.15 -35.41
C ALA A 386 -4.99 20.82 -34.02
N TYR A 387 -4.43 22.03 -34.01
CA TYR A 387 -4.30 22.80 -32.79
C TYR A 387 -5.66 23.32 -32.33
N ASP A 388 -6.14 22.91 -31.19
CA ASP A 388 -7.50 23.15 -30.72
C ASP A 388 -7.86 24.65 -30.69
N HIS A 389 -6.92 25.55 -30.36
CA HIS A 389 -7.16 26.99 -30.31
C HIS A 389 -7.39 27.63 -31.71
N ASP A 390 -6.95 26.98 -32.80
CA ASP A 390 -7.18 27.44 -34.15
C ASP A 390 -8.52 26.94 -34.72
N ALA A 391 -9.13 25.94 -34.02
CA ALA A 391 -10.41 25.41 -34.40
C ALA A 391 -11.58 26.27 -33.88
N PRO A 392 -12.74 26.32 -34.59
CA PRO A 392 -13.95 26.92 -34.04
C PRO A 392 -14.29 26.35 -32.66
N ASP A 393 -14.76 27.21 -31.76
CA ASP A 393 -15.01 26.89 -30.37
C ASP A 393 -13.77 26.41 -29.56
N ALA A 394 -12.55 26.65 -30.09
CA ALA A 394 -11.29 26.12 -29.59
C ALA A 394 -11.35 24.59 -29.33
N PHE A 395 -11.95 23.88 -30.29
CA PHE A 395 -12.20 22.44 -30.17
C PHE A 395 -12.09 21.74 -31.54
N SER A 396 -11.03 20.97 -31.74
CA SER A 396 -10.79 20.22 -32.98
C SER A 396 -11.63 18.94 -33.10
N GLY A 397 -12.04 18.37 -31.99
CA GLY A 397 -12.78 17.09 -31.93
C GLY A 397 -11.94 15.84 -32.15
N GLN A 398 -10.62 15.97 -32.33
CA GLN A 398 -9.72 14.84 -32.55
C GLN A 398 -9.81 13.77 -31.44
N ASN A 399 -9.48 12.53 -31.76
CA ASN A 399 -9.40 11.43 -30.82
C ASN A 399 -8.00 11.36 -30.21
N TYR A 400 -7.91 11.40 -28.90
CA TYR A 400 -6.66 11.32 -28.13
C TYR A 400 -6.41 9.96 -27.49
N PHE A 401 -7.32 9.00 -27.64
CA PHE A 401 -7.09 7.61 -27.24
C PHE A 401 -6.21 6.89 -28.26
N PRO A 402 -5.44 5.85 -27.83
CA PRO A 402 -4.73 4.99 -28.76
C PRO A 402 -5.64 4.47 -29.89
N ASP A 403 -5.14 4.39 -31.13
CA ASP A 403 -5.94 4.00 -32.31
C ASP A 403 -6.64 2.64 -32.17
N LYS A 404 -6.01 1.70 -31.43
CA LYS A 404 -6.55 0.37 -31.18
C LYS A 404 -7.47 0.30 -29.95
N MET A 405 -7.72 1.41 -29.28
CA MET A 405 -8.57 1.49 -28.12
C MET A 405 -9.84 2.29 -28.42
N PRO A 406 -11.03 1.71 -28.23
CA PRO A 406 -12.26 2.49 -28.39
C PRO A 406 -12.30 3.60 -27.34
N ARG A 407 -12.88 4.75 -27.74
CA ARG A 407 -13.07 5.85 -26.80
C ARG A 407 -13.92 5.39 -25.61
N ARG A 408 -13.43 5.65 -24.39
CA ARG A 408 -14.10 5.29 -23.14
C ARG A 408 -14.45 6.53 -22.34
N GLN A 409 -15.52 6.45 -21.60
CA GLN A 409 -15.89 7.45 -20.59
C GLN A 409 -15.58 6.89 -19.22
N PHE A 410 -14.52 7.39 -18.58
CA PHE A 410 -14.14 7.01 -17.22
C PHE A 410 -14.88 7.87 -16.19
N TYR A 411 -14.92 9.17 -16.40
CA TYR A 411 -15.54 10.12 -15.49
C TYR A 411 -17.03 10.28 -15.78
N LYS A 412 -17.86 9.92 -14.80
CA LYS A 412 -19.32 9.97 -14.85
C LYS A 412 -19.82 10.74 -13.63
N PRO A 413 -19.81 12.07 -13.65
CA PRO A 413 -20.21 12.87 -12.51
C PRO A 413 -21.70 12.72 -12.20
N PRO A 414 -22.10 12.60 -10.91
CA PRO A 414 -23.50 12.64 -10.53
C PRO A 414 -24.06 14.06 -10.60
N GLU A 415 -25.39 14.17 -10.62
CA GLU A 415 -26.11 15.46 -10.59
C GLU A 415 -26.11 16.08 -9.18
N ARG A 416 -24.89 16.31 -8.61
CA ARG A 416 -24.72 16.85 -7.25
C ARG A 416 -23.71 17.99 -7.23
N GLY A 417 -23.96 19.01 -6.42
CA GLY A 417 -23.07 20.14 -6.24
C GLY A 417 -22.56 20.72 -7.55
N PHE A 418 -21.26 21.03 -7.64
CA PHE A 418 -20.62 21.58 -8.83
C PHE A 418 -20.54 20.59 -10.01
N GLU A 419 -20.67 19.30 -9.77
CA GLU A 419 -20.67 18.31 -10.85
C GLU A 419 -21.87 18.45 -11.81
N ARG A 420 -22.96 19.13 -11.41
CA ARG A 420 -24.03 19.53 -12.33
C ARG A 420 -23.52 20.44 -13.44
N GLU A 421 -22.64 21.39 -13.10
CA GLU A 421 -22.03 22.28 -14.11
C GLU A 421 -21.00 21.55 -14.96
N ILE A 422 -20.28 20.62 -14.39
CA ILE A 422 -19.35 19.75 -15.14
C ILE A 422 -20.10 18.89 -16.14
N ASN A 423 -21.25 18.31 -15.75
CA ASN A 423 -22.11 17.54 -16.66
C ASN A 423 -22.54 18.36 -17.88
N LYS A 424 -22.96 19.61 -17.67
CA LYS A 424 -23.32 20.51 -18.80
C LYS A 424 -22.16 20.73 -19.75
N ARG A 425 -20.95 20.95 -19.21
CA ARG A 425 -19.73 21.12 -20.00
C ARG A 425 -19.37 19.85 -20.78
N LEU A 426 -19.43 18.69 -20.14
CA LEU A 426 -19.16 17.41 -20.80
C LEU A 426 -20.16 17.12 -21.93
N ALA A 427 -21.43 17.35 -21.69
CA ALA A 427 -22.49 17.20 -22.70
C ALA A 427 -22.27 18.15 -23.91
N TYR A 428 -21.86 19.40 -23.64
CA TYR A 428 -21.50 20.36 -24.71
C TYR A 428 -20.34 19.86 -25.56
N TRP A 429 -19.23 19.42 -24.93
CA TRP A 429 -18.08 18.89 -25.68
C TRP A 429 -18.41 17.59 -26.42
N ASP A 430 -19.26 16.74 -25.91
CA ASP A 430 -19.70 15.53 -26.59
C ASP A 430 -20.61 15.86 -27.81
N LYS A 431 -21.44 16.88 -27.70
CA LYS A 431 -22.23 17.39 -28.83
C LYS A 431 -21.33 17.91 -29.92
N LEU A 432 -20.35 18.78 -29.60
CA LEU A 432 -19.41 19.32 -30.59
C LEU A 432 -18.61 18.19 -31.27
N ARG A 433 -18.16 17.20 -30.50
CA ARG A 433 -17.41 16.06 -31.04
C ARG A 433 -18.21 15.27 -32.06
N ARG A 434 -19.50 15.05 -31.81
CA ARG A 434 -20.38 14.38 -32.78
C ARG A 434 -20.57 15.21 -34.05
N GLN A 435 -20.77 16.51 -33.92
CA GLN A 435 -20.90 17.42 -35.07
C GLN A 435 -19.64 17.42 -35.94
N ARG A 436 -18.44 17.50 -35.35
CA ARG A 436 -17.18 17.39 -36.09
C ARG A 436 -17.01 16.05 -36.81
N ALA A 437 -17.35 14.94 -36.15
CA ALA A 437 -17.27 13.63 -36.77
C ALA A 437 -18.25 13.48 -37.96
N GLU A 438 -19.41 14.10 -37.88
CA GLU A 438 -20.38 14.14 -38.99
C GLU A 438 -19.88 15.01 -40.17
N GLU A 439 -19.30 16.18 -39.88
CA GLU A 439 -18.68 17.06 -40.86
C GLU A 439 -17.54 16.34 -41.62
N ASP A 440 -16.63 15.69 -40.91
CA ASP A 440 -15.53 14.91 -41.50
C ASP A 440 -16.04 13.75 -42.35
N SER A 441 -17.09 13.08 -41.94
CA SER A 441 -17.75 12.03 -42.72
C SER A 441 -18.37 12.53 -44.00
N CYS A 442 -19.03 13.70 -44.00
CA CYS A 442 -19.59 14.32 -45.16
C CYS A 442 -18.52 14.75 -46.18
N LEU A 443 -17.38 15.28 -45.72
CA LEU A 443 -16.28 15.69 -46.60
C LEU A 443 -15.65 14.50 -47.32
N LEU A 444 -15.59 13.32 -46.71
CA LEU A 444 -15.11 12.10 -47.35
C LEU A 444 -16.03 11.61 -48.50
N TYR A 445 -17.33 11.85 -48.42
CA TYR A 445 -18.31 11.48 -49.49
C TYR A 445 -18.40 12.51 -50.62
N THR A 446 -17.98 13.76 -50.39
CA THR A 446 -18.02 14.84 -51.41
C THR A 446 -16.71 15.02 -52.19
N SER A 447 -15.67 14.27 -51.87
CA SER A 447 -14.43 14.23 -52.64
C SER A 447 -14.67 13.47 -53.96
N PRO A 448 -14.50 14.09 -55.16
CA PRO A 448 -14.74 13.41 -56.41
C PRO A 448 -13.82 12.21 -56.56
N SER A 449 -14.43 11.07 -56.90
CA SER A 449 -13.68 9.84 -57.17
C SER A 449 -12.70 10.07 -58.32
N PRO A 450 -11.43 9.59 -58.23
CA PRO A 450 -10.48 9.66 -59.34
C PRO A 450 -10.95 8.97 -60.63
N ARG A 451 -12.11 8.31 -60.60
CA ARG A 451 -12.71 7.63 -61.77
C ARG A 451 -13.57 8.52 -62.67
N ASP A 452 -13.99 9.71 -62.22
CA ASP A 452 -14.85 10.59 -63.02
C ASP A 452 -14.07 11.48 -63.98
N GLY A 453 -12.74 11.38 -64.05
CA GLY A 453 -11.86 12.13 -64.95
C GLY A 453 -11.54 11.45 -66.28
N LEU A 454 -12.10 10.26 -66.60
CA LEU A 454 -11.73 9.50 -67.82
C LEU A 454 -12.86 9.28 -68.85
N LEU A 455 -13.94 10.06 -68.81
CA LEU A 455 -15.00 10.01 -69.84
C LEU A 455 -15.27 11.40 -70.49
N SER A 456 -14.21 12.00 -70.99
CA SER A 456 -14.37 13.08 -72.03
C SER A 456 -13.10 13.15 -72.84
N ARG A 457 -12.97 12.21 -73.77
CA ARG A 457 -12.41 12.40 -75.12
C ARG A 457 -12.73 11.20 -76.02
#